data_81b07d7b99afcdbbcabaaddd224eccf6
#
_entry.id   81b07d7b99afcdbbcabaaddd224eccf6
#
_cell.length_a   1.000
_cell.length_b   1.000
_cell.length_c   1.000
_cell.angle_alpha   90.00
_cell.angle_beta   90.00
_cell.angle_gamma   90.00
#
_symmetry.space_group_name_H-M   'P 1'
#
loop_
_entity.id
_entity.type
_entity.pdbx_description
1 polymer ?
#
loop_
_entity_poly.entity_id
_entity_poly.type
_entity_poly.pdbx_seq_one_letter_code
_entity_poly.pdbx_strand_id
1 'polypeptide(L)'
;MSSSGPSPVTPGDGATGLPGGSDPESRGCMKWGLVGCAALSVVAIVGMVLFLRKVPQLMETRLGATEAQVVAATAPEVPAEDRDAFRKEYAAFVATAKAGKARPEAIQKLQGRIVEALKDEKVTADELRGITEQLRSMPKQ
;
A
#
# COMPACT_ATOMS: atom_id res chain seq x y z
N MET A 1 -17.86 -41.79 -50.38
CA MET A 1 -16.70 -42.34 -51.10
C MET A 1 -15.47 -41.83 -50.35
N SER A 2 -14.61 -42.78 -49.97
CA SER A 2 -13.23 -42.69 -49.43
C SER A 2 -13.13 -42.04 -48.01
N SER A 3 -13.20 -42.71 -46.94
CA SER A 3 -12.36 -43.76 -46.32
C SER A 3 -10.86 -43.45 -46.36
N SER A 4 -10.33 -42.99 -45.23
CA SER A 4 -8.92 -43.19 -44.89
C SER A 4 -8.77 -43.22 -43.37
N GLY A 5 -8.30 -44.35 -42.89
CA GLY A 5 -8.27 -44.78 -41.52
C GLY A 5 -7.12 -44.18 -40.67
N PRO A 6 -7.16 -44.48 -39.38
CA PRO A 6 -6.13 -44.06 -38.47
C PRO A 6 -4.94 -45.00 -38.45
N SER A 7 -3.74 -44.47 -38.53
CA SER A 7 -2.48 -45.22 -38.36
C SER A 7 -2.22 -45.47 -36.86
N PRO A 8 -1.66 -46.65 -36.52
CA PRO A 8 -1.37 -47.05 -35.16
C PRO A 8 -0.07 -46.40 -34.66
N VAL A 9 -0.14 -45.85 -33.46
CA VAL A 9 1.01 -45.37 -32.71
C VAL A 9 1.72 -46.56 -32.07
N THR A 10 2.95 -46.77 -32.41
CA THR A 10 3.87 -47.76 -31.83
C THR A 10 4.32 -47.29 -30.43
N PRO A 11 4.26 -48.12 -29.40
CA PRO A 11 4.93 -47.81 -28.14
C PRO A 11 6.42 -48.07 -28.25
N GLY A 12 7.19 -47.00 -28.19
CA GLY A 12 8.64 -47.07 -28.10
C GLY A 12 9.09 -47.28 -26.66
N ASP A 13 9.50 -48.50 -26.37
CA ASP A 13 10.36 -48.81 -25.22
C ASP A 13 11.66 -48.03 -25.32
N GLY A 14 12.01 -47.31 -24.23
CA GLY A 14 13.27 -46.57 -24.21
C GLY A 14 13.75 -46.26 -22.82
N ALA A 15 14.33 -47.27 -22.19
CA ALA A 15 15.51 -47.16 -21.34
C ALA A 15 15.49 -46.24 -20.11
N THR A 16 15.25 -46.87 -18.97
CA THR A 16 15.96 -46.68 -17.71
C THR A 16 17.43 -46.31 -17.92
N GLY A 17 17.74 -45.04 -17.68
CA GLY A 17 19.10 -44.55 -17.53
C GLY A 17 19.17 -43.70 -16.27
N LEU A 18 19.39 -44.33 -15.14
CA LEU A 18 19.89 -43.68 -13.93
C LEU A 18 21.38 -43.37 -14.14
N PRO A 19 21.80 -42.13 -14.23
CA PRO A 19 23.18 -41.78 -13.95
C PRO A 19 23.33 -41.55 -12.47
N GLY A 20 23.74 -42.56 -11.75
CA GLY A 20 24.41 -42.41 -10.48
C GLY A 20 25.78 -41.79 -10.76
N GLY A 21 25.83 -40.46 -10.77
CA GLY A 21 27.03 -39.67 -10.77
C GLY A 21 27.04 -38.83 -9.53
N SER A 22 27.67 -39.34 -8.49
CA SER A 22 27.98 -38.58 -7.29
C SER A 22 29.16 -37.66 -7.63
N ASP A 23 28.90 -36.55 -8.32
CA ASP A 23 29.91 -35.55 -8.57
C ASP A 23 30.16 -34.73 -7.29
N PRO A 24 31.38 -34.79 -6.74
CA PRO A 24 31.71 -34.03 -5.51
C PRO A 24 31.75 -32.51 -5.73
N GLU A 25 31.60 -32.04 -6.96
CA GLU A 25 31.59 -30.59 -7.29
C GLU A 25 30.28 -29.89 -6.98
N SER A 26 29.16 -30.61 -6.81
CA SER A 26 27.87 -29.99 -6.51
C SER A 26 27.77 -29.44 -5.07
N ARG A 27 28.65 -29.85 -4.17
CA ARG A 27 28.69 -29.36 -2.78
C ARG A 27 29.17 -27.90 -2.64
N GLY A 28 29.91 -27.39 -3.62
CA GLY A 28 30.33 -25.98 -3.64
C GLY A 28 29.21 -25.00 -3.96
N CYS A 29 28.42 -25.32 -4.98
CA CYS A 29 27.31 -24.44 -5.42
C CYS A 29 26.19 -24.31 -4.39
N MET A 30 25.91 -25.39 -3.67
CA MET A 30 24.85 -25.39 -2.64
C MET A 30 25.21 -24.55 -1.41
N LYS A 31 26.47 -24.49 -1.02
CA LYS A 31 26.97 -23.63 0.06
C LYS A 31 26.92 -22.13 -0.32
N TRP A 32 27.29 -21.81 -1.55
CA TRP A 32 27.23 -20.44 -2.06
C TRP A 32 25.78 -19.94 -2.27
N GLY A 33 24.89 -20.84 -2.72
CA GLY A 33 23.45 -20.52 -2.82
C GLY A 33 22.81 -20.21 -1.47
N LEU A 34 23.18 -20.96 -0.42
CA LEU A 34 22.65 -20.75 0.94
C LEU A 34 23.15 -19.45 1.56
N VAL A 35 24.43 -19.10 1.35
CA VAL A 35 25.01 -17.82 1.79
C VAL A 35 24.40 -16.64 1.03
N GLY A 36 24.16 -16.79 -0.27
CA GLY A 36 23.50 -15.76 -1.08
C GLY A 36 22.06 -15.48 -0.64
N CYS A 37 21.27 -16.53 -0.38
CA CYS A 37 19.92 -16.38 0.15
C CYS A 37 19.89 -15.73 1.54
N ALA A 38 20.82 -16.09 2.43
CA ALA A 38 20.91 -15.49 3.76
C ALA A 38 21.25 -13.99 3.67
N ALA A 39 22.21 -13.62 2.83
CA ALA A 39 22.58 -12.22 2.62
C ALA A 39 21.42 -11.39 2.05
N LEU A 40 20.68 -11.91 1.06
CA LEU A 40 19.51 -11.25 0.50
C LEU A 40 18.39 -11.09 1.54
N SER A 41 18.19 -12.10 2.40
CA SER A 41 17.18 -12.03 3.47
C SER A 41 17.53 -10.94 4.49
N VAL A 42 18.80 -10.83 4.87
CA VAL A 42 19.26 -9.77 5.79
C VAL A 42 19.06 -8.38 5.15
N VAL A 43 19.42 -8.20 3.88
CA VAL A 43 19.21 -6.93 3.16
C VAL A 43 17.72 -6.59 3.06
N ALA A 44 16.86 -7.58 2.79
CA ALA A 44 15.42 -7.38 2.73
C ALA A 44 14.83 -6.98 4.10
N ILE A 45 15.26 -7.63 5.18
CA ILE A 45 14.80 -7.30 6.54
C ILE A 45 15.27 -5.90 6.93
N VAL A 46 16.54 -5.56 6.71
CA VAL A 46 17.08 -4.23 6.99
C VAL A 46 16.39 -3.17 6.16
N GLY A 47 16.17 -3.42 4.87
CA GLY A 47 15.41 -2.53 3.98
C GLY A 47 13.98 -2.32 4.46
N MET A 48 13.31 -3.38 4.90
CA MET A 48 11.95 -3.32 5.44
C MET A 48 11.89 -2.53 6.76
N VAL A 49 12.85 -2.73 7.66
CA VAL A 49 12.92 -1.98 8.93
C VAL A 49 13.19 -0.49 8.67
N LEU A 50 14.09 -0.16 7.74
CA LEU A 50 14.36 1.22 7.36
C LEU A 50 13.15 1.86 6.66
N PHE A 51 12.44 1.12 5.82
CA PHE A 51 11.21 1.56 5.18
C PHE A 51 10.12 1.84 6.22
N LEU A 52 9.89 0.93 7.17
CA LEU A 52 8.90 1.10 8.24
C LEU A 52 9.22 2.32 9.12
N ARG A 53 10.51 2.63 9.33
CA ARG A 53 10.91 3.85 10.06
C ARG A 53 10.66 5.14 9.26
N LYS A 54 10.69 5.08 7.93
CA LYS A 54 10.43 6.24 7.06
C LYS A 54 8.94 6.47 6.75
N VAL A 55 8.11 5.44 6.90
CA VAL A 55 6.65 5.53 6.64
C VAL A 55 5.97 6.66 7.43
N PRO A 56 6.23 6.86 8.75
CA PRO A 56 5.57 7.94 9.47
C PRO A 56 5.95 9.33 8.95
N GLN A 57 7.18 9.55 8.51
CA GLN A 57 7.60 10.82 7.93
C GLN A 57 6.93 11.09 6.57
N LEU A 58 6.79 10.07 5.73
CA LEU A 58 6.07 10.17 4.46
C LEU A 58 4.57 10.44 4.67
N MET A 59 3.96 9.81 5.66
CA MET A 59 2.57 10.09 6.05
C MET A 59 2.38 11.53 6.51
N GLU A 60 3.30 12.05 7.32
CA GLU A 60 3.24 13.42 7.81
C GLU A 60 3.27 14.44 6.66
N THR A 61 4.17 14.26 5.71
CA THR A 61 4.28 15.14 4.54
C THR A 61 3.01 15.06 3.67
N ARG A 62 2.46 13.87 3.47
CA ARG A 62 1.24 13.66 2.68
C ARG A 62 0.00 14.23 3.36
N LEU A 63 -0.17 13.98 4.65
CA LEU A 63 -1.31 14.49 5.41
C LEU A 63 -1.26 16.02 5.55
N GLY A 64 -0.07 16.61 5.78
CA GLY A 64 0.09 18.06 5.82
C GLY A 64 -0.20 18.73 4.47
N ALA A 65 0.23 18.11 3.36
CA ALA A 65 -0.10 18.59 2.01
C ALA A 65 -1.62 18.55 1.75
N THR A 66 -2.32 17.53 2.22
CA THR A 66 -3.78 17.42 2.06
C THR A 66 -4.52 18.50 2.83
N GLU A 67 -4.11 18.81 4.07
CA GLU A 67 -4.67 19.91 4.84
C GLU A 67 -4.52 21.24 4.10
N ALA A 68 -3.30 21.52 3.63
CA ALA A 68 -3.00 22.74 2.89
C ALA A 68 -3.83 22.86 1.61
N GLN A 69 -4.04 21.77 0.88
CA GLN A 69 -4.88 21.73 -0.33
C GLN A 69 -6.34 22.03 -0.01
N VAL A 70 -6.92 21.40 1.02
CA VAL A 70 -8.32 21.64 1.42
C VAL A 70 -8.50 23.10 1.85
N VAL A 71 -7.57 23.62 2.64
CA VAL A 71 -7.63 25.03 3.10
C VAL A 71 -7.47 26.00 1.93
N ALA A 72 -6.58 25.73 0.98
CA ALA A 72 -6.38 26.56 -0.20
C ALA A 72 -7.58 26.53 -1.16
N ALA A 73 -8.24 25.36 -1.29
CA ALA A 73 -9.44 25.20 -2.11
C ALA A 73 -10.71 25.70 -1.41
N THR A 74 -10.64 26.02 -0.11
CA THR A 74 -11.80 26.52 0.64
C THR A 74 -12.23 27.89 0.10
N ALA A 75 -13.50 28.00 -0.26
CA ALA A 75 -14.09 29.24 -0.77
C ALA A 75 -13.91 30.40 0.22
N PRO A 76 -13.65 31.62 -0.23
CA PRO A 76 -13.43 32.76 0.65
C PRO A 76 -14.64 33.11 1.52
N GLU A 77 -15.83 32.72 1.07
CA GLU A 77 -17.11 32.93 1.78
C GLU A 77 -17.30 32.00 2.99
N VAL A 78 -16.46 30.94 3.10
CA VAL A 78 -16.54 29.99 4.23
C VAL A 78 -16.09 30.67 5.51
N PRO A 79 -16.89 30.63 6.60
CA PRO A 79 -16.56 31.24 7.87
C PRO A 79 -15.20 30.78 8.41
N ALA A 80 -14.47 31.68 9.05
CA ALA A 80 -13.19 31.35 9.66
C ALA A 80 -13.32 30.24 10.73
N GLU A 81 -14.45 30.24 11.47
CA GLU A 81 -14.77 29.21 12.47
C GLU A 81 -14.79 27.80 11.88
N ASP A 82 -15.38 27.63 10.70
CA ASP A 82 -15.47 26.32 10.04
C ASP A 82 -14.08 25.85 9.61
N ARG A 83 -13.24 26.76 9.13
CA ARG A 83 -11.84 26.47 8.76
C ARG A 83 -11.00 26.09 9.96
N ASP A 84 -11.15 26.78 11.07
CA ASP A 84 -10.42 26.50 12.31
C ASP A 84 -10.91 25.20 12.96
N ALA A 85 -12.22 24.93 12.92
CA ALA A 85 -12.78 23.66 13.36
C ALA A 85 -12.23 22.50 12.56
N PHE A 86 -12.16 22.62 11.22
CA PHE A 86 -11.55 21.61 10.36
C PHE A 86 -10.09 21.37 10.72
N ARG A 87 -9.27 22.42 10.82
CA ARG A 87 -7.85 22.31 11.16
C ARG A 87 -7.64 21.58 12.48
N LYS A 88 -8.41 21.93 13.50
CA LYS A 88 -8.35 21.31 14.82
C LYS A 88 -8.66 19.82 14.78
N GLU A 89 -9.76 19.43 14.14
CA GLU A 89 -10.15 18.02 14.05
C GLU A 89 -9.21 17.23 13.14
N TYR A 90 -8.71 17.85 12.06
CA TYR A 90 -7.74 17.22 11.17
C TYR A 90 -6.40 16.98 11.88
N ALA A 91 -5.90 17.94 12.66
CA ALA A 91 -4.68 17.76 13.46
C ALA A 91 -4.84 16.62 14.49
N ALA A 92 -5.99 16.50 15.14
CA ALA A 92 -6.31 15.41 16.06
C ALA A 92 -6.31 14.05 15.34
N PHE A 93 -6.89 14.00 14.13
CA PHE A 93 -6.87 12.81 13.28
C PHE A 93 -5.45 12.42 12.88
N VAL A 94 -4.63 13.38 12.44
CA VAL A 94 -3.22 13.15 12.09
C VAL A 94 -2.45 12.58 13.28
N ALA A 95 -2.67 13.09 14.48
CA ALA A 95 -2.05 12.58 15.71
C ALA A 95 -2.45 11.12 15.98
N THR A 96 -3.74 10.78 15.78
CA THR A 96 -4.26 9.41 15.92
C THR A 96 -3.68 8.48 14.86
N ALA A 97 -3.55 8.95 13.62
CA ALA A 97 -2.96 8.19 12.52
C ALA A 97 -1.45 7.93 12.76
N LYS A 98 -0.71 8.93 13.23
CA LYS A 98 0.71 8.78 13.62
C LYS A 98 0.91 7.76 14.73
N ALA A 99 -0.02 7.69 15.68
CA ALA A 99 0.00 6.71 16.76
C ALA A 99 -0.37 5.28 16.29
N GLY A 100 -0.67 5.09 15.00
CA GLY A 100 -1.10 3.81 14.45
C GLY A 100 -2.48 3.36 14.90
N LYS A 101 -3.28 4.27 15.46
CA LYS A 101 -4.61 3.99 16.04
C LYS A 101 -5.76 4.26 15.06
N ALA A 102 -5.49 4.92 13.94
CA ALA A 102 -6.49 5.18 12.91
C ALA A 102 -6.80 3.89 12.12
N ARG A 103 -8.08 3.58 11.99
CA ARG A 103 -8.53 2.42 11.19
C ARG A 103 -8.33 2.70 9.70
N PRO A 104 -7.80 1.74 8.92
CA PRO A 104 -7.59 1.92 7.48
C PRO A 104 -8.85 2.33 6.73
N GLU A 105 -10.00 1.77 7.11
CA GLU A 105 -11.30 2.08 6.52
C GLU A 105 -11.72 3.54 6.77
N ALA A 106 -11.43 4.07 7.96
CA ALA A 106 -11.71 5.45 8.30
C ALA A 106 -10.83 6.41 7.47
N ILE A 107 -9.57 6.06 7.26
CA ILE A 107 -8.64 6.81 6.41
C ILE A 107 -9.14 6.83 4.96
N GLN A 108 -9.52 5.67 4.40
CA GLN A 108 -10.03 5.58 3.03
C GLN A 108 -11.32 6.38 2.84
N LYS A 109 -12.25 6.29 3.81
CA LYS A 109 -13.50 7.03 3.75
C LYS A 109 -13.29 8.54 3.81
N LEU A 110 -12.35 8.99 4.65
CA LEU A 110 -11.97 10.39 4.72
C LEU A 110 -11.33 10.88 3.42
N GLN A 111 -10.38 10.10 2.88
CA GLN A 111 -9.75 10.42 1.61
C GLN A 111 -10.76 10.51 0.47
N GLY A 112 -11.71 9.58 0.40
CA GLY A 112 -12.78 9.61 -0.59
C GLY A 112 -13.59 10.90 -0.53
N ARG A 113 -13.96 11.35 0.67
CA ARG A 113 -14.69 12.63 0.86
C ARG A 113 -13.85 13.86 0.50
N ILE A 114 -12.58 13.86 0.87
CA ILE A 114 -11.68 14.97 0.53
C ILE A 114 -11.49 15.05 -0.99
N VAL A 115 -11.29 13.93 -1.66
CA VAL A 115 -11.17 13.88 -3.13
C VAL A 115 -12.45 14.37 -3.80
N GLU A 116 -13.62 13.99 -3.28
CA GLU A 116 -14.91 14.46 -3.79
C GLU A 116 -15.05 15.98 -3.64
N ALA A 117 -14.74 16.51 -2.46
CA ALA A 117 -14.81 17.96 -2.18
C ALA A 117 -13.78 18.77 -3.00
N LEU A 118 -12.64 18.18 -3.35
CA LEU A 118 -11.62 18.84 -4.17
C LEU A 118 -11.88 18.73 -5.68
N LYS A 119 -12.86 17.93 -6.10
CA LYS A 119 -13.16 17.67 -7.51
C LYS A 119 -13.57 18.93 -8.28
N ASP A 120 -14.29 19.82 -7.61
CA ASP A 120 -14.77 21.07 -8.17
C ASP A 120 -13.81 22.25 -7.90
N GLU A 121 -12.60 21.96 -7.42
CA GLU A 121 -11.56 22.95 -7.06
C GLU A 121 -12.01 24.03 -6.07
N LYS A 122 -13.20 23.88 -5.48
CA LYS A 122 -13.81 24.86 -4.57
C LYS A 122 -14.59 24.17 -3.45
N VAL A 123 -14.00 24.08 -2.27
CA VAL A 123 -14.63 23.48 -1.09
C VAL A 123 -15.63 24.47 -0.47
N THR A 124 -16.89 24.07 -0.43
CA THR A 124 -17.99 24.86 0.16
C THR A 124 -18.05 24.71 1.68
N ALA A 125 -18.82 25.58 2.35
CA ALA A 125 -19.00 25.50 3.81
C ALA A 125 -19.64 24.18 4.25
N ASP A 126 -20.60 23.67 3.49
CA ASP A 126 -21.30 22.43 3.82
C ASP A 126 -20.40 21.20 3.65
N GLU A 127 -19.56 21.17 2.62
CA GLU A 127 -18.58 20.13 2.42
C GLU A 127 -17.53 20.12 3.53
N LEU A 128 -17.01 21.30 3.90
CA LEU A 128 -16.03 21.43 4.96
C LEU A 128 -16.61 20.99 6.32
N ARG A 129 -17.85 21.35 6.62
CA ARG A 129 -18.57 20.89 7.82
C ARG A 129 -18.77 19.38 7.79
N GLY A 130 -19.18 18.82 6.64
CA GLY A 130 -19.36 17.39 6.48
C GLY A 130 -18.07 16.59 6.72
N ILE A 131 -16.94 17.09 6.23
CA ILE A 131 -15.61 16.50 6.49
C ILE A 131 -15.25 16.61 7.98
N THR A 132 -15.49 17.78 8.59
CA THR A 132 -15.21 18.04 10.00
C THR A 132 -16.04 17.14 10.92
N GLU A 133 -17.31 16.95 10.61
CA GLU A 133 -18.20 16.06 11.37
C GLU A 133 -17.78 14.59 11.24
N GLN A 134 -17.36 14.19 10.05
CA GLN A 134 -16.79 12.86 9.87
C GLN A 134 -15.52 12.66 10.70
N LEU A 135 -14.61 13.64 10.75
CA LEU A 135 -13.42 13.60 11.60
C LEU A 135 -13.78 13.48 13.08
N ARG A 136 -14.83 14.17 13.55
CA ARG A 136 -15.33 14.05 14.93
C ARG A 136 -15.90 12.69 15.25
N SER A 137 -16.58 12.07 14.29
CA SER A 137 -17.21 10.76 14.47
C SER A 137 -16.21 9.61 14.51
N MET A 138 -14.94 9.84 14.14
CA MET A 138 -13.90 8.83 14.21
C MET A 138 -13.50 8.56 15.65
N PRO A 139 -13.36 7.28 16.04
CA PRO A 139 -12.99 6.93 17.42
C PRO A 139 -11.59 7.48 17.73
N LYS A 140 -11.53 8.39 18.68
CA LYS A 140 -10.30 8.93 19.27
C LYS A 140 -9.85 7.95 20.37
N GLN A 141 -9.21 6.82 19.97
CA GLN A 141 -8.67 5.85 20.94
C GLN A 141 -7.19 6.09 21.19
#